data_162cfa56f142504629ed8a561fdec240
#
_entry.id   162cfa56f142504629ed8a561fdec240
#
_cell.length_a   1.000
_cell.length_b   1.000
_cell.length_c   1.000
_cell.angle_alpha   90.00
_cell.angle_beta   90.00
_cell.angle_gamma   90.00
#
_symmetry.space_group_name_H-M   'P 1'
#
loop_
_entity.id
_entity.type
_entity.pdbx_description
1 polymer ?
#
loop_
_entity_poly.entity_id
_entity_poly.type
_entity_poly.pdbx_seq_one_letter_code
_entity_poly.pdbx_strand_id
1 'polypeptide(L)'
;MFCRNEKDRGATTLPRLTVLAGLIAAAIPLHAYAFRIDAGSSDWEVNWDNTFSYNLGMRARGIDPMIGNNPNYDDGDYKFRHTGDIVTNRVSILSEFTAAYQGYVGIRLSGSAWKDFAYGSGNVTNPGAYAPGVSYQSLRAYPNGTYGSYTNRYYVQGAQLLDGFAFYNTQIAGRAVYLKAGQFTEYWGNSMLSPTQGISYAQGATDGIKAYNSPGTQTKELLLPRPQISLTAQVTPEVSVSGQYELGWTSNRLPTGGTYIEANDSVAQGPSGLFITTLPGAVRPILGLPPGGPFGYVIPQGPSIKPPQVDNNFGIKVGWTPEFLHGGMGFYFRRLDETQPWVLANWKTVPALNRALPTDYHLAYNRGVQLFGFSLDTTVGSTAVGFEASYRHNTALNTALSPAIANQTTGAKGDILNIVTNAIVPLPRTPLWQTGTLTAELNYTRLLSVTQNAALFNGVGYAGCPSNNKWNGCSTKDYVGAGFVFAPQWLQVFPGIDLSMPTSFSGGLYGTTPINPGSSAGGQGFFTYSIGVQALIRQRATLTLSYIGYHAHVNTTAVTPSGLPYNSTGNGLIDLNDRPWVSLTFQSSF
;
A
#
# COMPACT_ATOMS: atom_id res chain seq x y z
N MET A 1 -0.31 7.00 62.86
CA MET A 1 -1.74 6.75 62.84
C MET A 1 -2.29 7.27 61.51
N PHE A 2 -2.79 6.46 60.72
CA PHE A 2 -3.54 6.44 59.47
C PHE A 2 -2.87 5.61 58.39
N CYS A 3 -3.29 4.34 58.31
CA CYS A 3 -3.19 3.46 57.19
C CYS A 3 -3.99 4.02 56.00
N ARG A 4 -3.43 3.96 54.79
CA ARG A 4 -4.17 4.10 53.55
C ARG A 4 -4.03 2.80 52.74
N ASN A 5 -5.15 2.18 52.50
CA ASN A 5 -5.34 0.94 51.76
C ASN A 5 -4.80 0.98 50.34
N GLU A 6 -3.87 0.09 50.05
CA GLU A 6 -3.67 -0.48 48.71
C GLU A 6 -4.70 -1.62 48.54
N LYS A 7 -5.69 -1.40 47.69
CA LYS A 7 -6.46 -2.52 47.10
C LYS A 7 -6.98 -2.08 45.72
N ASP A 8 -6.86 -3.04 44.79
CA ASP A 8 -7.45 -3.13 43.46
C ASP A 8 -6.63 -2.58 42.29
N ARG A 9 -5.55 -3.27 41.97
CA ARG A 9 -5.06 -3.47 40.61
C ARG A 9 -4.86 -4.97 40.37
N GLY A 10 -5.91 -5.66 40.02
CA GLY A 10 -5.84 -7.04 39.61
C GLY A 10 -7.15 -7.49 38.97
N ALA A 11 -7.07 -8.07 37.79
CA ALA A 11 -8.12 -8.79 37.08
C ALA A 11 -9.00 -8.02 36.08
N THR A 12 -8.40 -7.63 34.91
CA THR A 12 -9.21 -7.37 33.71
C THR A 12 -8.63 -7.96 32.42
N THR A 13 -7.54 -8.72 32.47
CA THR A 13 -6.89 -9.26 31.26
C THR A 13 -7.27 -10.70 30.89
N LEU A 14 -7.77 -11.48 31.82
CA LEU A 14 -8.11 -12.90 31.60
C LEU A 14 -9.33 -13.20 30.71
N PRO A 15 -10.43 -12.43 30.71
CA PRO A 15 -11.56 -12.73 29.84
C PRO A 15 -11.33 -12.51 28.35
N ARG A 16 -10.35 -11.68 27.97
CA ARG A 16 -10.05 -11.40 26.56
C ARG A 16 -9.24 -12.51 25.88
N LEU A 17 -8.35 -13.18 26.62
CA LEU A 17 -7.57 -14.32 26.11
C LEU A 17 -8.43 -15.58 25.94
N THR A 18 -9.41 -15.80 26.81
CA THR A 18 -10.35 -16.95 26.73
C THR A 18 -11.31 -16.80 25.54
N VAL A 19 -11.77 -15.60 25.22
CA VAL A 19 -12.59 -15.33 24.02
C VAL A 19 -11.77 -15.56 22.74
N LEU A 20 -10.50 -15.16 22.73
CA LEU A 20 -9.60 -15.39 21.60
C LEU A 20 -9.37 -16.90 21.36
N ALA A 21 -9.05 -17.65 22.41
CA ALA A 21 -8.86 -19.10 22.32
C ALA A 21 -10.16 -19.81 21.86
N GLY A 22 -11.32 -19.33 22.30
CA GLY A 22 -12.63 -19.82 21.88
C GLY A 22 -12.94 -19.55 20.41
N LEU A 23 -12.60 -18.35 19.90
CA LEU A 23 -12.78 -17.99 18.49
C LEU A 23 -11.84 -18.79 17.57
N ILE A 24 -10.59 -18.99 17.96
CA ILE A 24 -9.62 -19.82 17.21
C ILE A 24 -10.09 -21.27 17.21
N ALA A 25 -10.55 -21.82 18.34
CA ALA A 25 -11.05 -23.19 18.43
C ALA A 25 -12.35 -23.39 17.62
N ALA A 26 -13.23 -22.39 17.56
CA ALA A 26 -14.45 -22.42 16.76
C ALA A 26 -14.19 -22.25 15.25
N ALA A 27 -13.09 -21.59 14.88
CA ALA A 27 -12.70 -21.37 13.47
C ALA A 27 -11.91 -22.54 12.87
N ILE A 28 -11.60 -23.61 13.64
CA ILE A 28 -11.04 -24.86 13.12
C ILE A 28 -12.19 -25.86 12.93
N PRO A 29 -12.90 -25.87 11.81
CA PRO A 29 -13.96 -26.82 11.55
C PRO A 29 -13.35 -28.22 11.43
N LEU A 30 -13.92 -29.18 12.15
CA LEU A 30 -13.49 -30.57 12.17
C LEU A 30 -13.59 -31.25 10.77
N HIS A 31 -14.33 -30.64 9.84
CA HIS A 31 -14.56 -31.16 8.48
C HIS A 31 -14.68 -29.98 7.50
N ALA A 32 -13.59 -29.24 7.24
CA ALA A 32 -13.60 -28.22 6.20
C ALA A 32 -13.10 -28.81 4.88
N TYR A 33 -13.99 -28.97 3.94
CA TYR A 33 -13.68 -29.18 2.53
C TYR A 33 -13.95 -27.88 1.80
N ALA A 34 -13.05 -27.48 0.86
CA ALA A 34 -13.49 -26.62 -0.24
C ALA A 34 -14.76 -27.25 -0.81
N PHE A 35 -15.87 -26.54 -0.77
CA PHE A 35 -17.14 -27.12 -1.19
C PHE A 35 -17.17 -27.21 -2.71
N ARG A 36 -16.76 -28.38 -3.24
CA ARG A 36 -17.24 -28.76 -4.55
C ARG A 36 -18.73 -29.06 -4.41
N ILE A 37 -19.57 -28.19 -4.92
CA ILE A 37 -21.01 -28.37 -4.90
C ILE A 37 -21.35 -29.36 -5.99
N ASP A 38 -21.97 -30.48 -5.61
CA ASP A 38 -22.51 -31.41 -6.59
C ASP A 38 -23.73 -30.76 -7.28
N ALA A 39 -23.54 -30.36 -8.52
CA ALA A 39 -24.59 -29.75 -9.35
C ALA A 39 -25.50 -30.78 -10.02
N GLY A 40 -25.37 -32.08 -9.67
CA GLY A 40 -26.18 -33.14 -10.24
C GLY A 40 -25.80 -33.55 -11.69
N SER A 41 -24.76 -32.96 -12.26
CA SER A 41 -24.22 -33.26 -13.58
C SER A 41 -22.71 -33.11 -13.57
N SER A 42 -21.99 -34.03 -14.22
CA SER A 42 -20.53 -33.95 -14.40
C SER A 42 -20.09 -32.81 -15.33
N ASP A 43 -21.03 -32.17 -16.04
CA ASP A 43 -20.75 -31.04 -16.92
C ASP A 43 -20.52 -29.73 -16.16
N TRP A 44 -21.01 -29.63 -14.92
CA TRP A 44 -20.83 -28.47 -14.08
C TRP A 44 -19.75 -28.67 -13.03
N GLU A 45 -18.83 -27.73 -12.97
CA GLU A 45 -17.87 -27.59 -11.89
C GLU A 45 -18.24 -26.35 -11.06
N VAL A 46 -18.65 -26.57 -9.81
CA VAL A 46 -19.06 -25.50 -8.90
C VAL A 46 -18.22 -25.60 -7.64
N ASN A 47 -17.46 -24.54 -7.38
CA ASN A 47 -16.57 -24.44 -6.20
C ASN A 47 -16.95 -23.20 -5.39
N TRP A 48 -16.95 -23.35 -4.07
CA TRP A 48 -17.15 -22.24 -3.13
C TRP A 48 -16.15 -22.36 -2.00
N ASP A 49 -15.19 -21.45 -2.02
CA ASP A 49 -14.09 -21.40 -1.05
C ASP A 49 -14.25 -20.20 -0.12
N ASN A 50 -13.99 -20.40 1.16
CA ASN A 50 -14.00 -19.34 2.15
C ASN A 50 -12.68 -19.32 2.90
N THR A 51 -12.14 -18.12 3.16
CA THR A 51 -10.97 -17.92 4.00
C THR A 51 -11.34 -16.99 5.15
N PHE A 52 -11.28 -17.50 6.36
CA PHE A 52 -11.39 -16.71 7.58
C PHE A 52 -10.01 -16.25 8.01
N SER A 53 -9.89 -14.99 8.43
CA SER A 53 -8.64 -14.43 8.95
C SER A 53 -8.90 -13.63 10.22
N TYR A 54 -8.01 -13.77 11.19
CA TYR A 54 -7.95 -12.94 12.40
C TYR A 54 -6.56 -12.35 12.54
N ASN A 55 -6.48 -11.06 12.78
CA ASN A 55 -5.23 -10.34 12.96
C ASN A 55 -5.27 -9.53 14.26
N LEU A 56 -4.30 -9.76 15.14
CA LEU A 56 -4.07 -9.02 16.37
C LEU A 56 -2.69 -8.39 16.30
N GLY A 57 -2.61 -7.06 16.36
CA GLY A 57 -1.35 -6.34 16.35
C GLY A 57 -1.18 -5.45 17.58
N MET A 58 0.04 -5.38 18.08
CA MET A 58 0.40 -4.56 19.24
C MET A 58 1.62 -3.71 18.92
N ARG A 59 1.58 -2.43 19.31
CA ARG A 59 2.72 -1.52 19.20
C ARG A 59 3.90 -2.06 20.01
N ALA A 60 5.09 -2.14 19.40
CA ALA A 60 6.28 -2.69 20.05
C ALA A 60 7.16 -1.62 20.74
N ARG A 61 6.99 -0.35 20.39
CA ARG A 61 7.74 0.78 20.96
C ARG A 61 6.77 1.94 21.25
N GLY A 62 6.97 2.66 22.35
CA GLY A 62 6.22 3.89 22.64
C GLY A 62 6.58 5.06 21.70
N ILE A 63 5.84 6.16 21.80
CA ILE A 63 6.06 7.37 21.00
C ILE A 63 7.49 7.89 21.18
N ASP A 64 8.13 8.23 20.05
CA ASP A 64 9.32 9.07 20.03
C ASP A 64 8.89 10.54 20.02
N PRO A 65 9.29 11.35 21.03
CA PRO A 65 8.93 12.78 21.05
C PRO A 65 9.37 13.52 19.78
N MET A 66 10.44 13.08 19.12
CA MET A 66 10.90 13.66 17.86
C MET A 66 9.90 13.48 16.70
N ILE A 67 8.98 12.51 16.82
CA ILE A 67 7.88 12.28 15.87
C ILE A 67 6.58 12.88 16.44
N GLY A 68 6.22 12.51 17.66
CA GLY A 68 4.98 12.95 18.30
C GLY A 68 4.88 14.46 18.56
N ASN A 69 5.97 15.22 18.48
CA ASN A 69 5.93 16.69 18.51
C ASN A 69 5.69 17.32 17.12
N ASN A 70 5.66 16.55 16.04
CA ASN A 70 5.41 17.06 14.71
C ASN A 70 3.89 17.14 14.45
N PRO A 71 3.35 18.35 14.16
CA PRO A 71 1.90 18.56 14.03
C PRO A 71 1.27 17.91 12.80
N ASN A 72 2.04 17.21 11.97
CA ASN A 72 1.58 16.46 10.83
C ASN A 72 1.67 14.94 11.02
N TYR A 73 2.17 14.46 12.18
CA TYR A 73 2.40 13.03 12.45
C TYR A 73 1.91 12.59 13.84
N ASP A 74 1.29 13.47 14.60
CA ASP A 74 1.02 13.24 16.01
C ASP A 74 -0.32 12.50 16.28
N ASP A 75 -1.30 12.57 15.40
CA ASP A 75 -2.63 12.03 15.64
C ASP A 75 -2.61 10.49 15.78
N GLY A 76 -1.97 9.76 14.85
CA GLY A 76 -1.84 8.32 14.93
C GLY A 76 -1.00 7.85 16.11
N ASP A 77 0.06 8.57 16.42
CA ASP A 77 0.92 8.31 17.57
C ASP A 77 0.18 8.46 18.89
N TYR A 78 -0.54 9.53 19.08
CA TYR A 78 -1.28 9.75 20.32
C TYR A 78 -2.52 8.87 20.44
N LYS A 79 -3.05 8.35 19.33
CA LYS A 79 -4.10 7.33 19.32
C LYS A 79 -3.60 5.99 19.90
N PHE A 80 -2.36 5.60 19.56
CA PHE A 80 -1.72 4.34 19.97
C PHE A 80 -0.41 4.64 20.71
N ARG A 81 -0.49 5.17 21.89
CA ARG A 81 0.57 5.89 22.58
C ARG A 81 1.65 5.02 23.20
N HIS A 82 1.26 3.84 23.72
CA HIS A 82 2.14 3.07 24.58
C HIS A 82 2.57 1.75 23.93
N THR A 83 3.73 1.25 24.33
CA THR A 83 4.10 -0.13 24.05
C THR A 83 3.00 -1.07 24.56
N GLY A 84 2.55 -1.99 23.70
CA GLY A 84 1.45 -2.91 24.01
C GLY A 84 0.06 -2.41 23.60
N ASP A 85 -0.10 -1.17 23.16
CA ASP A 85 -1.38 -0.69 22.60
C ASP A 85 -1.76 -1.52 21.39
N ILE A 86 -3.04 -1.93 21.32
CA ILE A 86 -3.57 -2.76 20.24
C ILE A 86 -3.83 -1.87 19.02
N VAL A 87 -3.02 -2.05 17.97
CA VAL A 87 -3.06 -1.25 16.73
C VAL A 87 -3.91 -1.88 15.63
N THR A 88 -4.20 -3.18 15.72
CA THR A 88 -5.21 -3.88 14.92
C THR A 88 -5.79 -5.04 15.71
N ASN A 89 -7.09 -5.26 15.62
CA ASN A 89 -7.84 -6.38 16.19
C ASN A 89 -8.96 -6.72 15.21
N ARG A 90 -8.57 -7.37 14.11
CA ARG A 90 -9.36 -7.46 12.89
C ARG A 90 -9.80 -8.89 12.61
N VAL A 91 -11.08 -9.07 12.39
CA VAL A 91 -11.66 -10.27 11.76
C VAL A 91 -11.98 -9.96 10.31
N SER A 92 -11.75 -10.92 9.43
CA SER A 92 -12.13 -10.81 8.02
C SER A 92 -12.50 -12.16 7.43
N ILE A 93 -13.34 -12.12 6.40
CA ILE A 93 -13.70 -13.26 5.58
C ILE A 93 -13.54 -12.89 4.12
N LEU A 94 -12.94 -13.79 3.35
CA LEU A 94 -12.92 -13.78 1.89
C LEU A 94 -13.76 -14.95 1.42
N SER A 95 -14.71 -14.72 0.52
CA SER A 95 -15.56 -15.74 -0.08
C SER A 95 -15.42 -15.71 -1.58
N GLU A 96 -15.21 -16.87 -2.21
CA GLU A 96 -14.91 -17.03 -3.63
C GLU A 96 -15.80 -18.14 -4.21
N PHE A 97 -16.60 -17.79 -5.20
CA PHE A 97 -17.50 -18.69 -5.88
C PHE A 97 -17.12 -18.78 -7.36
N THR A 98 -17.03 -19.99 -7.89
CA THR A 98 -16.78 -20.23 -9.31
C THR A 98 -17.77 -21.29 -9.79
N ALA A 99 -18.43 -21.04 -10.91
CA ALA A 99 -19.25 -22.03 -11.61
C ALA A 99 -18.86 -22.07 -13.07
N ALA A 100 -18.53 -23.25 -13.59
CA ALA A 100 -18.10 -23.47 -14.96
C ALA A 100 -18.86 -24.65 -15.59
N TYR A 101 -19.31 -24.50 -16.84
CA TYR A 101 -19.91 -25.53 -17.62
C TYR A 101 -18.88 -26.11 -18.59
N GLN A 102 -18.53 -27.38 -18.41
CA GLN A 102 -17.54 -28.14 -19.21
C GLN A 102 -16.19 -27.40 -19.40
N GLY A 103 -15.87 -26.44 -18.50
CA GLY A 103 -14.68 -25.60 -18.63
C GLY A 103 -14.73 -24.52 -19.75
N TYR A 104 -15.79 -24.52 -20.58
CA TYR A 104 -15.90 -23.57 -21.69
C TYR A 104 -16.44 -22.20 -21.26
N VAL A 105 -17.51 -22.17 -20.48
CA VAL A 105 -18.13 -20.93 -20.03
C VAL A 105 -18.33 -20.99 -18.53
N GLY A 106 -18.10 -19.86 -17.88
CA GLY A 106 -18.30 -19.81 -16.44
C GLY A 106 -18.35 -18.39 -15.91
N ILE A 107 -18.60 -18.31 -14.61
CA ILE A 107 -18.59 -17.07 -13.82
C ILE A 107 -17.70 -17.24 -12.60
N ARG A 108 -17.10 -16.15 -12.18
CA ARG A 108 -16.42 -16.05 -10.87
C ARG A 108 -16.93 -14.84 -10.13
N LEU A 109 -17.24 -15.03 -8.85
CA LEU A 109 -17.62 -13.99 -7.92
C LEU A 109 -16.74 -14.12 -6.66
N SER A 110 -16.17 -13.02 -6.20
CA SER A 110 -15.48 -13.02 -4.92
C SER A 110 -15.73 -11.72 -4.16
N GLY A 111 -15.71 -11.80 -2.84
CA GLY A 111 -15.92 -10.65 -1.99
C GLY A 111 -15.28 -10.83 -0.63
N SER A 112 -14.96 -9.73 0.04
CA SER A 112 -14.44 -9.75 1.39
C SER A 112 -15.21 -8.82 2.32
N ALA A 113 -15.30 -9.20 3.60
CA ALA A 113 -15.86 -8.38 4.66
C ALA A 113 -14.93 -8.40 5.87
N TRP A 114 -14.97 -7.32 6.66
CA TRP A 114 -14.08 -7.16 7.81
C TRP A 114 -14.67 -6.27 8.88
N LYS A 115 -14.15 -6.44 10.10
CA LYS A 115 -14.32 -5.53 11.22
C LYS A 115 -13.06 -5.49 12.06
N ASP A 116 -12.58 -4.27 12.37
CA ASP A 116 -11.44 -4.05 13.25
C ASP A 116 -11.92 -3.35 14.53
N PHE A 117 -11.64 -3.97 15.67
CA PHE A 117 -12.08 -3.48 16.98
C PHE A 117 -11.06 -2.52 17.62
N ALA A 118 -9.85 -2.37 17.05
CA ALA A 118 -8.85 -1.46 17.57
C ALA A 118 -9.20 0.01 17.29
N TYR A 119 -9.85 0.27 16.15
CA TYR A 119 -10.16 1.64 15.75
C TYR A 119 -11.44 2.18 16.40
N GLY A 120 -12.47 1.37 16.58
CA GLY A 120 -13.75 1.81 17.18
C GLY A 120 -14.32 3.05 16.50
N SER A 121 -14.82 4.00 17.30
CA SER A 121 -15.37 5.27 16.79
C SER A 121 -14.48 6.48 17.10
N GLY A 122 -13.51 6.34 17.99
CA GLY A 122 -12.71 7.47 18.46
C GLY A 122 -11.39 7.65 17.71
N ASN A 123 -11.06 8.90 17.40
CA ASN A 123 -9.74 9.31 16.97
C ASN A 123 -9.12 10.27 17.99
N VAL A 124 -7.87 10.65 17.75
CA VAL A 124 -7.19 11.73 18.44
C VAL A 124 -6.84 12.80 17.42
N THR A 125 -7.10 14.04 17.72
CA THR A 125 -6.76 15.16 16.84
C THR A 125 -5.98 16.18 17.63
N ASN A 126 -4.82 16.58 17.11
CA ASN A 126 -3.98 17.63 17.64
C ASN A 126 -3.92 17.67 19.17
N PRO A 127 -3.16 16.78 19.81
CA PRO A 127 -3.17 16.62 21.27
C PRO A 127 -2.67 17.83 22.06
N GLY A 128 -2.36 18.95 21.38
CA GLY A 128 -1.99 20.24 22.01
C GLY A 128 -0.54 20.31 22.47
N ALA A 129 0.27 19.29 22.26
CA ALA A 129 1.67 19.28 22.71
C ALA A 129 2.56 20.20 21.85
N TYR A 130 2.22 20.38 20.57
CA TYR A 130 3.03 21.13 19.62
C TYR A 130 3.25 22.59 20.01
N ALA A 131 2.20 23.33 20.34
CA ALA A 131 2.29 24.76 20.65
C ALA A 131 1.23 25.17 21.69
N PRO A 132 1.47 24.97 22.98
CA PRO A 132 0.60 25.47 24.06
C PRO A 132 0.34 26.98 23.92
N GLY A 133 -0.93 27.36 23.95
CA GLY A 133 -1.34 28.77 23.78
C GLY A 133 -1.44 29.25 22.33
N VAL A 134 -1.07 28.41 21.33
CA VAL A 134 -1.33 28.68 19.92
C VAL A 134 -2.63 27.99 19.51
N SER A 135 -3.60 28.76 19.01
CA SER A 135 -4.84 28.18 18.50
C SER A 135 -4.64 27.62 17.10
N TYR A 136 -5.25 26.48 16.79
CA TYR A 136 -5.26 25.94 15.45
C TYR A 136 -6.48 26.44 14.68
N GLN A 137 -6.27 26.87 13.45
CA GLN A 137 -7.28 27.52 12.64
C GLN A 137 -8.49 26.63 12.39
N SER A 138 -8.30 25.41 12.10
CA SER A 138 -9.34 24.40 12.05
C SER A 138 -8.75 23.00 11.89
N LEU A 139 -9.26 22.11 12.69
CA LEU A 139 -9.12 20.67 12.53
C LEU A 139 -10.50 20.20 12.11
N ARG A 140 -10.70 19.79 10.86
CA ARG A 140 -12.05 19.83 10.34
C ARG A 140 -12.64 18.53 9.87
N ALA A 141 -11.84 17.50 9.61
CA ALA A 141 -12.39 16.31 8.99
C ALA A 141 -13.35 15.57 9.94
N TYR A 142 -13.04 15.56 11.24
CA TYR A 142 -13.79 14.78 12.23
C TYR A 142 -14.01 15.56 13.53
N PRO A 143 -14.86 16.60 13.53
CA PRO A 143 -14.96 17.58 14.62
C PRO A 143 -15.40 16.98 15.96
N ASN A 144 -15.98 15.78 15.98
CA ASN A 144 -16.48 15.13 17.19
C ASN A 144 -15.56 14.04 17.74
N GLY A 145 -14.29 13.99 17.34
CA GLY A 145 -13.37 12.93 17.75
C GLY A 145 -13.72 11.56 17.16
N THR A 146 -14.40 11.52 16.02
CA THR A 146 -14.79 10.30 15.31
C THR A 146 -14.14 10.22 13.94
N TYR A 147 -13.89 9.01 13.46
CA TYR A 147 -13.38 8.81 12.11
C TYR A 147 -14.43 9.15 11.05
N GLY A 148 -13.98 9.70 9.92
CA GLY A 148 -14.81 9.96 8.76
C GLY A 148 -15.24 8.69 8.02
N SER A 149 -16.08 8.89 7.00
CA SER A 149 -16.68 7.78 6.23
C SER A 149 -15.64 6.88 5.57
N TYR A 150 -14.54 7.45 5.06
CA TYR A 150 -13.46 6.68 4.43
C TYR A 150 -12.77 5.75 5.44
N THR A 151 -12.33 6.28 6.58
CA THR A 151 -11.69 5.48 7.63
C THR A 151 -12.66 4.46 8.22
N ASN A 152 -13.91 4.85 8.49
CA ASN A 152 -14.92 3.91 8.97
C ASN A 152 -15.11 2.73 8.01
N ARG A 153 -15.19 3.00 6.69
CA ARG A 153 -15.39 1.97 5.68
C ARG A 153 -14.21 1.02 5.53
N TYR A 154 -12.98 1.51 5.55
CA TYR A 154 -11.81 0.70 5.20
C TYR A 154 -11.03 0.18 6.40
N TYR A 155 -11.06 0.88 7.53
CA TYR A 155 -10.42 0.44 8.77
C TYR A 155 -11.41 -0.22 9.72
N VAL A 156 -12.51 0.46 10.06
CA VAL A 156 -13.38 -0.02 11.16
C VAL A 156 -14.20 -1.21 10.71
N GLN A 157 -15.01 -1.08 9.67
CA GLN A 157 -15.82 -2.20 9.15
C GLN A 157 -16.25 -1.95 7.71
N GLY A 158 -16.33 -3.02 6.93
CA GLY A 158 -16.78 -2.90 5.55
C GLY A 158 -16.95 -4.24 4.86
N ALA A 159 -17.52 -4.16 3.67
CA ALA A 159 -17.59 -5.26 2.73
C ALA A 159 -17.36 -4.72 1.32
N GLN A 160 -16.81 -5.56 0.45
CA GLN A 160 -16.55 -5.22 -0.94
C GLN A 160 -16.67 -6.44 -1.84
N LEU A 161 -17.17 -6.21 -3.04
CA LEU A 161 -17.01 -7.12 -4.15
C LEU A 161 -15.59 -6.99 -4.70
N LEU A 162 -14.92 -8.11 -4.91
CA LEU A 162 -13.62 -8.19 -5.58
C LEU A 162 -13.86 -8.62 -7.03
N ASP A 163 -13.69 -9.90 -7.35
CA ASP A 163 -13.97 -10.37 -8.70
C ASP A 163 -15.48 -10.47 -8.95
N GLY A 164 -15.88 -10.18 -10.19
CA GLY A 164 -17.23 -10.37 -10.68
C GLY A 164 -17.20 -10.42 -12.20
N PHE A 165 -16.86 -11.57 -12.79
CA PHE A 165 -16.67 -11.68 -14.22
C PHE A 165 -17.22 -13.00 -14.78
N ALA A 166 -17.54 -12.97 -16.09
CA ALA A 166 -17.76 -14.15 -16.90
C ALA A 166 -16.55 -14.46 -17.76
N PHE A 167 -16.33 -15.72 -18.08
CA PHE A 167 -15.28 -16.15 -18.98
C PHE A 167 -15.80 -17.15 -20.01
N TYR A 168 -15.13 -17.16 -21.15
CA TYR A 168 -15.40 -18.08 -22.25
C TYR A 168 -14.09 -18.61 -22.83
N ASN A 169 -13.94 -19.94 -22.80
CA ASN A 169 -12.83 -20.66 -23.38
C ASN A 169 -13.31 -21.34 -24.66
N THR A 170 -12.62 -21.18 -25.77
CA THR A 170 -12.95 -21.82 -27.03
C THR A 170 -11.70 -22.10 -27.85
N GLN A 171 -11.89 -22.76 -28.98
CA GLN A 171 -10.86 -22.93 -29.98
C GLN A 171 -11.35 -22.38 -31.32
N ILE A 172 -10.52 -21.54 -31.95
CA ILE A 172 -10.75 -21.03 -33.29
C ILE A 172 -9.62 -21.54 -34.17
N ALA A 173 -9.97 -22.25 -35.24
CA ALA A 173 -9.00 -22.94 -36.12
C ALA A 173 -7.98 -23.84 -35.36
N GLY A 174 -8.45 -24.53 -34.32
CA GLY A 174 -7.61 -25.39 -33.47
C GLY A 174 -6.69 -24.66 -32.49
N ARG A 175 -6.86 -23.35 -32.33
CA ARG A 175 -6.08 -22.50 -31.42
C ARG A 175 -6.94 -22.02 -30.24
N ALA A 176 -6.38 -22.11 -29.04
CA ALA A 176 -7.06 -21.69 -27.83
C ALA A 176 -7.32 -20.18 -27.83
N VAL A 177 -8.54 -19.80 -27.46
CA VAL A 177 -8.96 -18.39 -27.24
C VAL A 177 -9.68 -18.32 -25.92
N TYR A 178 -9.26 -17.37 -25.09
CA TYR A 178 -9.81 -17.11 -23.77
C TYR A 178 -10.29 -15.67 -23.66
N LEU A 179 -11.56 -15.48 -23.39
CA LEU A 179 -12.22 -14.19 -23.19
C LEU A 179 -12.67 -14.04 -21.74
N LYS A 180 -12.41 -12.89 -21.14
CA LYS A 180 -12.95 -12.48 -19.83
C LYS A 180 -13.63 -11.12 -19.96
N ALA A 181 -14.78 -10.95 -19.29
CA ALA A 181 -15.49 -9.68 -19.22
C ALA A 181 -16.15 -9.51 -17.86
N GLY A 182 -15.96 -8.34 -17.24
CA GLY A 182 -16.48 -8.01 -15.92
C GLY A 182 -15.45 -7.29 -15.05
N GLN A 183 -15.59 -7.43 -13.75
CA GLN A 183 -14.67 -6.86 -12.76
C GLN A 183 -13.64 -7.91 -12.34
N PHE A 184 -12.38 -7.71 -12.66
CA PHE A 184 -11.28 -8.61 -12.29
C PHE A 184 -9.94 -7.88 -12.30
N THR A 185 -8.91 -8.51 -11.75
CA THR A 185 -7.52 -8.05 -11.84
C THR A 185 -6.81 -8.78 -12.98
N GLU A 186 -6.12 -8.03 -13.82
CA GLU A 186 -5.13 -8.52 -14.78
C GLU A 186 -3.74 -8.18 -14.25
N TYR A 187 -2.75 -9.02 -14.47
CA TYR A 187 -1.39 -8.78 -14.04
C TYR A 187 -0.40 -9.25 -15.10
N TRP A 188 0.36 -8.31 -15.66
CA TRP A 188 1.39 -8.58 -16.66
C TRP A 188 2.77 -8.27 -16.11
N GLY A 189 3.76 -9.04 -16.57
CA GLY A 189 5.15 -8.91 -16.15
C GLY A 189 5.52 -9.89 -15.05
N ASN A 190 6.77 -9.75 -14.56
CA ASN A 190 7.42 -10.70 -13.66
C ASN A 190 7.78 -10.09 -12.30
N SER A 191 7.60 -8.76 -12.09
CA SER A 191 7.94 -8.09 -10.83
C SER A 191 7.08 -8.65 -9.69
N MET A 192 7.71 -8.99 -8.58
CA MET A 192 7.07 -9.61 -7.42
C MET A 192 7.02 -8.69 -6.19
N LEU A 193 8.08 -7.93 -5.95
CA LEU A 193 8.26 -7.11 -4.75
C LEU A 193 8.25 -5.61 -5.04
N SER A 194 8.42 -5.21 -6.31
CA SER A 194 8.54 -3.81 -6.76
C SER A 194 7.54 -3.46 -7.87
N PRO A 195 6.22 -3.64 -7.68
CA PRO A 195 5.23 -3.43 -8.74
C PRO A 195 5.19 -1.98 -9.25
N THR A 196 5.66 -1.02 -8.47
CA THR A 196 5.78 0.39 -8.89
C THR A 196 6.80 0.56 -10.03
N GLN A 197 7.82 -0.28 -10.12
CA GLN A 197 8.85 -0.28 -11.16
C GLN A 197 8.52 -1.27 -12.29
N GLY A 198 7.62 -2.22 -12.05
CA GLY A 198 7.26 -3.29 -12.98
C GLY A 198 6.38 -2.86 -14.16
N ILE A 199 6.21 -3.77 -15.11
CA ILE A 199 5.27 -3.67 -16.24
C ILE A 199 3.82 -3.65 -15.73
N SER A 200 3.54 -4.28 -14.60
CA SER A 200 2.24 -4.29 -13.91
C SER A 200 1.83 -2.95 -13.30
N TYR A 201 2.69 -1.94 -13.32
CA TYR A 201 2.40 -0.62 -12.76
C TYR A 201 1.04 -0.09 -13.19
N ALA A 202 0.22 0.31 -12.21
CA ALA A 202 -1.15 0.81 -12.40
C ALA A 202 -2.07 -0.09 -13.24
N GLN A 203 -1.77 -1.40 -13.39
CA GLN A 203 -2.66 -2.37 -14.04
C GLN A 203 -3.85 -2.74 -13.15
N GLY A 204 -3.73 -2.53 -11.85
CA GLY A 204 -4.78 -2.50 -10.84
C GLY A 204 -4.46 -1.41 -9.81
N ALA A 205 -5.48 -0.92 -9.12
CA ALA A 205 -5.25 -0.11 -7.93
C ALA A 205 -4.85 -1.02 -6.76
N THR A 206 -4.09 -0.46 -5.82
CA THR A 206 -3.59 -1.22 -4.67
C THR A 206 -4.33 -0.82 -3.40
N ASP A 207 -4.71 -1.79 -2.56
CA ASP A 207 -5.20 -1.54 -1.22
C ASP A 207 -4.04 -1.43 -0.23
N GLY A 208 -3.46 -0.23 -0.13
CA GLY A 208 -2.38 0.06 0.81
C GLY A 208 -2.81 -0.06 2.28
N ILE A 209 -4.09 0.10 2.57
CA ILE A 209 -4.61 -0.08 3.93
C ILE A 209 -4.45 -1.54 4.35
N LYS A 210 -4.93 -2.49 3.55
CA LYS A 210 -4.76 -3.92 3.84
C LYS A 210 -3.29 -4.33 3.82
N ALA A 211 -2.50 -3.82 2.87
CA ALA A 211 -1.10 -4.17 2.73
C ALA A 211 -0.28 -3.85 4.00
N TYR A 212 -0.55 -2.72 4.64
CA TYR A 212 0.20 -2.31 5.83
C TYR A 212 -0.42 -2.77 7.15
N ASN A 213 -1.75 -2.84 7.26
CA ASN A 213 -2.43 -3.04 8.55
C ASN A 213 -2.98 -4.47 8.75
N SER A 214 -2.89 -5.34 7.73
CA SER A 214 -3.45 -6.69 7.79
C SER A 214 -2.45 -7.73 7.27
N PRO A 215 -1.36 -8.03 8.00
CA PRO A 215 -0.40 -9.06 7.60
C PRO A 215 -1.08 -10.39 7.29
N GLY A 216 -0.60 -11.06 6.26
CA GLY A 216 -1.21 -12.31 5.79
C GLY A 216 -2.35 -12.12 4.80
N THR A 217 -2.77 -10.89 4.47
CA THR A 217 -3.75 -10.64 3.41
C THR A 217 -3.25 -11.21 2.08
N GLN A 218 -4.12 -11.94 1.38
CA GLN A 218 -3.75 -12.54 0.10
C GLN A 218 -3.57 -11.47 -0.98
N THR A 219 -2.63 -11.68 -1.90
CA THR A 219 -2.32 -10.71 -2.99
C THR A 219 -3.55 -10.32 -3.80
N LYS A 220 -4.48 -11.25 -4.05
CA LYS A 220 -5.75 -10.98 -4.75
C LYS A 220 -6.69 -10.01 -4.00
N GLU A 221 -6.51 -9.81 -2.70
CA GLU A 221 -7.24 -8.81 -1.93
C GLU A 221 -6.52 -7.46 -1.89
N LEU A 222 -5.21 -7.43 -2.17
CA LEU A 222 -4.40 -6.22 -2.22
C LEU A 222 -4.53 -5.50 -3.56
N LEU A 223 -4.78 -6.24 -4.64
CA LEU A 223 -5.01 -5.71 -5.97
C LEU A 223 -6.51 -5.51 -6.18
N LEU A 224 -6.94 -4.25 -6.30
CA LEU A 224 -8.35 -3.90 -6.46
C LEU A 224 -8.78 -4.16 -7.90
N PRO A 225 -9.73 -5.09 -8.13
CA PRO A 225 -10.23 -5.39 -9.47
C PRO A 225 -10.94 -4.19 -10.06
N ARG A 226 -10.89 -4.09 -11.41
CA ARG A 226 -11.61 -3.06 -12.17
C ARG A 226 -12.46 -3.66 -13.27
N PRO A 227 -13.55 -2.99 -13.70
CA PRO A 227 -14.31 -3.38 -14.87
C PRO A 227 -13.46 -3.35 -16.12
N GLN A 228 -13.39 -4.46 -16.85
CA GLN A 228 -12.57 -4.57 -18.05
C GLN A 228 -12.97 -5.79 -18.91
N ILE A 229 -12.44 -5.81 -20.12
CA ILE A 229 -12.51 -6.96 -21.04
C ILE A 229 -11.08 -7.36 -21.35
N SER A 230 -10.77 -8.65 -21.30
CA SER A 230 -9.49 -9.19 -21.78
C SER A 230 -9.71 -10.39 -22.71
N LEU A 231 -8.86 -10.46 -23.72
CA LEU A 231 -8.82 -11.55 -24.69
C LEU A 231 -7.40 -12.06 -24.80
N THR A 232 -7.20 -13.37 -24.73
CA THR A 232 -5.93 -14.03 -25.03
C THR A 232 -6.15 -15.08 -26.11
N ALA A 233 -5.37 -15.03 -27.18
CA ALA A 233 -5.43 -15.97 -28.29
C ALA A 233 -4.05 -16.59 -28.54
N GLN A 234 -3.99 -17.91 -28.65
CA GLN A 234 -2.82 -18.64 -29.12
C GLN A 234 -2.74 -18.52 -30.64
N VAL A 235 -1.71 -17.84 -31.16
CA VAL A 235 -1.55 -17.63 -32.61
C VAL A 235 -0.75 -18.76 -33.26
N THR A 236 0.35 -19.16 -32.62
CA THR A 236 1.17 -20.31 -32.97
C THR A 236 1.42 -21.16 -31.72
N PRO A 237 2.01 -22.38 -31.81
CA PRO A 237 2.38 -23.11 -30.60
C PRO A 237 3.25 -22.30 -29.62
N GLU A 238 4.05 -21.39 -30.12
CA GLU A 238 4.99 -20.59 -29.33
C GLU A 238 4.51 -19.14 -29.05
N VAL A 239 3.56 -18.61 -29.84
CA VAL A 239 3.19 -17.20 -29.78
C VAL A 239 1.73 -17.03 -29.35
N SER A 240 1.51 -16.24 -28.32
CA SER A 240 0.21 -15.77 -27.87
C SER A 240 0.07 -14.25 -27.99
N VAL A 241 -1.15 -13.78 -28.19
CA VAL A 241 -1.48 -12.35 -28.17
C VAL A 241 -2.59 -12.12 -27.16
N SER A 242 -2.38 -11.15 -26.26
CA SER A 242 -3.40 -10.74 -25.30
C SER A 242 -3.75 -9.27 -25.49
N GLY A 243 -5.02 -8.94 -25.34
CA GLY A 243 -5.54 -7.58 -25.31
C GLY A 243 -6.34 -7.34 -24.04
N GLN A 244 -6.27 -6.12 -23.52
CA GLN A 244 -6.99 -5.64 -22.36
C GLN A 244 -7.60 -4.28 -22.68
N TYR A 245 -8.86 -4.05 -22.31
CA TYR A 245 -9.53 -2.75 -22.38
C TYR A 245 -10.24 -2.45 -21.07
N GLU A 246 -9.90 -1.34 -20.44
CA GLU A 246 -10.42 -0.94 -19.13
C GLU A 246 -11.71 -0.14 -19.28
N LEU A 247 -12.76 -0.56 -18.58
CA LEU A 247 -14.09 0.06 -18.55
C LEU A 247 -14.35 0.81 -17.23
N GLY A 248 -13.37 0.82 -16.32
CA GLY A 248 -13.47 1.50 -15.04
C GLY A 248 -12.10 1.87 -14.49
N TRP A 249 -12.07 2.98 -13.74
CA TRP A 249 -10.88 3.43 -13.04
C TRP A 249 -11.10 3.49 -11.53
N THR A 250 -10.08 3.13 -10.76
CA THR A 250 -10.08 3.17 -9.30
C THR A 250 -8.72 3.64 -8.80
N SER A 251 -8.70 4.51 -7.80
CA SER A 251 -7.46 4.95 -7.16
C SER A 251 -6.93 3.92 -6.16
N ASN A 252 -5.62 3.98 -5.90
CA ASN A 252 -5.04 3.31 -4.73
C ASN A 252 -5.75 3.76 -3.46
N ARG A 253 -5.89 2.85 -2.50
CA ARG A 253 -6.31 3.17 -1.15
C ARG A 253 -5.09 3.48 -0.31
N LEU A 254 -5.06 4.68 0.24
CA LEU A 254 -3.97 5.15 1.06
C LEU A 254 -4.32 4.98 2.54
N PRO A 255 -3.36 4.60 3.41
CA PRO A 255 -3.53 4.68 4.85
C PRO A 255 -3.96 6.09 5.24
N THR A 256 -5.01 6.19 6.06
CA THR A 256 -5.57 7.48 6.49
C THR A 256 -4.81 8.07 7.66
N GLY A 257 -4.78 9.39 7.72
CA GLY A 257 -4.30 10.10 8.90
C GLY A 257 -5.06 9.70 10.17
N GLY A 258 -4.40 9.75 11.32
CA GLY A 258 -4.93 9.32 12.61
C GLY A 258 -5.00 7.80 12.79
N THR A 259 -4.45 7.02 11.86
CA THR A 259 -4.30 5.57 11.97
C THR A 259 -2.85 5.19 12.29
N TYR A 260 -2.62 3.93 12.72
CA TYR A 260 -1.28 3.55 13.20
C TYR A 260 -0.20 3.63 12.12
N ILE A 261 -0.53 3.20 10.89
CA ILE A 261 0.38 3.30 9.74
C ILE A 261 -0.20 4.36 8.80
N GLU A 262 -0.01 5.61 9.16
CA GLU A 262 -0.31 6.77 8.32
C GLU A 262 0.99 7.29 7.69
N ALA A 263 0.88 8.04 6.62
CA ALA A 263 2.02 8.77 6.07
C ALA A 263 2.04 10.25 6.52
N ASN A 264 0.91 10.72 7.04
CA ASN A 264 0.69 12.09 7.52
C ASN A 264 -0.75 12.20 8.03
N ASP A 265 -1.01 12.98 9.05
CA ASP A 265 -2.33 13.17 9.70
C ASP A 265 -3.41 13.64 8.73
N SER A 266 -3.05 14.32 7.65
CA SER A 266 -3.98 14.87 6.67
C SER A 266 -4.36 13.89 5.54
N VAL A 267 -3.63 12.80 5.33
CA VAL A 267 -3.81 11.91 4.16
C VAL A 267 -5.18 11.26 4.16
N ALA A 268 -5.80 11.23 2.96
CA ALA A 268 -7.10 10.60 2.68
C ALA A 268 -8.21 11.09 3.62
N GLN A 269 -8.28 12.40 3.84
CA GLN A 269 -9.22 13.04 4.77
C GLN A 269 -9.00 12.57 6.22
N GLY A 270 -7.75 12.56 6.65
CA GLY A 270 -7.38 12.31 8.04
C GLY A 270 -8.05 13.29 9.01
N PRO A 271 -7.99 13.02 10.32
CA PRO A 271 -8.71 13.82 11.32
C PRO A 271 -8.25 15.28 11.36
N SER A 272 -7.00 15.55 11.05
CA SER A 272 -6.43 16.90 10.94
C SER A 272 -6.29 17.33 9.48
N GLY A 273 -6.32 18.64 9.23
CA GLY A 273 -5.85 19.20 7.97
C GLY A 273 -4.31 19.23 7.91
N LEU A 274 -3.76 19.58 6.75
CA LEU A 274 -2.32 19.71 6.58
C LEU A 274 -1.82 20.98 7.27
N PHE A 275 -0.99 20.82 8.30
CA PHE A 275 -0.34 21.94 8.96
C PHE A 275 0.77 22.52 8.08
N ILE A 276 0.73 23.82 7.86
CA ILE A 276 1.70 24.53 7.00
C ILE A 276 2.73 25.30 7.82
N THR A 277 2.26 26.10 8.79
CA THR A 277 3.14 26.98 9.57
C THR A 277 2.38 27.62 10.74
N THR A 278 3.10 28.23 11.67
CA THR A 278 2.52 29.12 12.67
C THR A 278 2.54 30.56 12.14
N LEU A 279 1.46 31.28 12.31
CA LEU A 279 1.29 32.66 11.87
C LEU A 279 0.98 33.58 13.03
N PRO A 280 1.45 34.86 13.00
CA PRO A 280 1.08 35.90 13.97
C PRO A 280 -0.42 36.21 13.95
N GLY A 281 -1.01 36.51 15.08
CA GLY A 281 -2.43 36.85 15.21
C GLY A 281 -2.91 38.02 14.36
N ALA A 282 -2.04 38.99 14.10
CA ALA A 282 -2.33 40.17 13.26
C ALA A 282 -2.68 39.78 11.79
N VAL A 283 -2.34 38.57 11.34
CA VAL A 283 -2.63 38.07 10.00
C VAL A 283 -4.03 37.44 9.89
N ARG A 284 -4.67 37.09 11.01
CA ARG A 284 -5.99 36.42 11.01
C ARG A 284 -7.06 37.19 10.23
N PRO A 285 -7.28 38.49 10.42
CA PRO A 285 -8.29 39.24 9.65
C PRO A 285 -8.01 39.27 8.15
N ILE A 286 -6.72 39.28 7.75
CA ILE A 286 -6.30 39.26 6.34
C ILE A 286 -6.69 37.92 5.68
N LEU A 287 -6.71 36.84 6.45
CA LEU A 287 -7.13 35.52 6.01
C LEU A 287 -8.63 35.24 6.21
N GLY A 288 -9.41 36.27 6.63
CA GLY A 288 -10.83 36.14 6.91
C GLY A 288 -11.14 35.37 8.20
N LEU A 289 -10.19 35.33 9.14
CA LEU A 289 -10.34 34.66 10.42
C LEU A 289 -10.65 35.67 11.54
N PRO A 290 -11.36 35.29 12.62
CA PRO A 290 -11.57 36.13 13.78
C PRO A 290 -10.24 36.60 14.37
N PRO A 291 -10.15 37.81 14.94
CA PRO A 291 -8.95 38.31 15.62
C PRO A 291 -8.56 37.40 16.79
N GLY A 292 -7.27 37.36 17.11
CA GLY A 292 -6.77 36.49 18.19
C GLY A 292 -5.25 36.42 18.22
N GLY A 293 -4.70 35.61 19.13
CA GLY A 293 -3.27 35.33 19.26
C GLY A 293 -2.70 34.52 18.09
N PRO A 294 -1.40 34.18 18.19
CA PRO A 294 -0.75 33.31 17.21
C PRO A 294 -1.56 32.03 16.94
N PHE A 295 -1.49 31.51 15.74
CA PHE A 295 -2.25 30.30 15.35
C PHE A 295 -1.49 29.42 14.39
N GLY A 296 -1.75 28.12 14.45
CA GLY A 296 -1.32 27.16 13.45
C GLY A 296 -2.17 27.32 12.19
N TYR A 297 -1.54 27.56 11.07
CA TYR A 297 -2.18 27.63 9.76
C TYR A 297 -2.32 26.23 9.18
N VAL A 298 -3.54 25.73 9.18
CA VAL A 298 -3.91 24.38 8.74
C VAL A 298 -4.83 24.51 7.52
N ILE A 299 -4.58 23.74 6.48
CA ILE A 299 -5.37 23.75 5.26
C ILE A 299 -6.16 22.43 5.09
N PRO A 300 -7.42 22.49 4.58
CA PRO A 300 -8.25 21.31 4.37
C PRO A 300 -7.90 20.59 3.08
N GLN A 301 -8.32 19.32 2.98
CA GLN A 301 -8.35 18.60 1.70
C GLN A 301 -9.54 19.08 0.85
N GLY A 302 -9.25 19.56 -0.34
CA GLY A 302 -10.21 19.90 -1.39
C GLY A 302 -10.64 18.69 -2.23
N PRO A 303 -11.55 18.92 -3.19
CA PRO A 303 -12.01 17.87 -4.12
C PRO A 303 -10.86 17.29 -4.93
N SER A 304 -10.85 15.95 -5.09
CA SER A 304 -9.84 15.26 -5.90
C SER A 304 -10.13 15.42 -7.40
N ILE A 305 -9.07 15.56 -8.21
CA ILE A 305 -9.11 15.58 -9.67
C ILE A 305 -8.82 14.15 -10.16
N LYS A 306 -9.88 13.47 -10.62
CA LYS A 306 -9.82 12.06 -11.03
C LYS A 306 -9.96 11.90 -12.54
N PRO A 307 -9.39 10.84 -13.14
CA PRO A 307 -9.72 10.44 -14.50
C PRO A 307 -11.21 10.09 -14.65
N PRO A 308 -11.75 10.16 -15.88
CA PRO A 308 -13.04 9.55 -16.19
C PRO A 308 -13.00 8.04 -15.91
N GLN A 309 -14.17 7.41 -15.70
CA GLN A 309 -14.23 5.97 -15.52
C GLN A 309 -13.75 5.22 -16.77
N VAL A 310 -14.09 5.71 -17.94
CA VAL A 310 -13.59 5.19 -19.22
C VAL A 310 -12.75 6.29 -19.89
N ASP A 311 -11.46 6.04 -20.05
CA ASP A 311 -10.49 6.99 -20.64
C ASP A 311 -9.59 6.36 -21.72
N ASN A 312 -10.13 5.38 -22.46
CA ASN A 312 -9.39 4.65 -23.49
C ASN A 312 -8.09 4.00 -22.98
N ASN A 313 -8.11 3.51 -21.74
CA ASN A 313 -7.02 2.72 -21.21
C ASN A 313 -7.07 1.30 -21.79
N PHE A 314 -5.96 0.85 -22.35
CA PHE A 314 -5.85 -0.46 -22.97
C PHE A 314 -4.42 -0.99 -22.91
N GLY A 315 -4.28 -2.27 -23.13
CA GLY A 315 -3.00 -2.92 -23.23
C GLY A 315 -2.99 -4.00 -24.31
N ILE A 316 -1.81 -4.25 -24.87
CA ILE A 316 -1.52 -5.36 -25.77
C ILE A 316 -0.25 -6.04 -25.26
N LYS A 317 -0.28 -7.37 -25.24
CA LYS A 317 0.86 -8.23 -24.89
C LYS A 317 1.05 -9.24 -26.00
N VAL A 318 2.28 -9.40 -26.47
CA VAL A 318 2.72 -10.54 -27.27
C VAL A 318 3.61 -11.40 -26.41
N GLY A 319 3.19 -12.64 -26.16
CA GLY A 319 3.97 -13.65 -25.45
C GLY A 319 4.64 -14.58 -26.46
N TRP A 320 5.92 -14.88 -26.26
CA TRP A 320 6.69 -15.81 -27.07
C TRP A 320 7.44 -16.79 -26.17
N THR A 321 7.16 -18.09 -26.35
CA THR A 321 7.78 -19.19 -25.60
C THR A 321 8.55 -20.11 -26.54
N PRO A 322 9.74 -19.66 -27.02
CA PRO A 322 10.53 -20.45 -27.97
C PRO A 322 11.15 -21.66 -27.28
N GLU A 323 11.27 -22.77 -28.00
CA GLU A 323 11.79 -24.05 -27.48
C GLU A 323 13.19 -23.95 -26.90
N PHE A 324 14.03 -23.02 -27.43
CA PHE A 324 15.43 -22.83 -26.95
C PHE A 324 15.55 -22.17 -25.58
N LEU A 325 14.47 -21.53 -25.10
CA LEU A 325 14.53 -20.67 -23.92
C LEU A 325 13.83 -21.41 -22.77
N HIS A 326 13.79 -22.43 -22.33
CA HIS A 326 13.12 -23.01 -21.12
C HIS A 326 12.32 -21.98 -20.28
N GLY A 327 11.53 -21.11 -20.93
CA GLY A 327 10.83 -19.96 -20.35
C GLY A 327 10.08 -19.17 -21.42
N GLY A 328 9.79 -17.89 -21.12
CA GLY A 328 9.04 -17.02 -22.00
C GLY A 328 9.58 -15.59 -22.12
N MET A 329 9.19 -14.93 -23.17
CA MET A 329 9.39 -13.51 -23.40
C MET A 329 8.03 -12.82 -23.54
N GLY A 330 7.94 -11.59 -23.06
CA GLY A 330 6.75 -10.76 -23.22
C GLY A 330 7.12 -9.39 -23.79
N PHE A 331 6.34 -8.92 -24.75
CA PHE A 331 6.41 -7.58 -25.31
C PHE A 331 5.10 -6.88 -25.05
N TYR A 332 5.16 -5.65 -24.50
CA TYR A 332 4.00 -4.98 -23.95
C TYR A 332 3.90 -3.55 -24.46
N PHE A 333 2.67 -3.17 -24.77
CA PHE A 333 2.28 -1.76 -24.87
C PHE A 333 1.05 -1.52 -24.01
N ARG A 334 1.05 -0.45 -23.20
CA ARG A 334 -0.10 -0.04 -22.41
C ARG A 334 -0.28 1.47 -22.45
N ARG A 335 -1.52 1.90 -22.64
CA ARG A 335 -1.98 3.25 -22.32
C ARG A 335 -2.79 3.17 -21.04
N LEU A 336 -2.44 3.97 -20.03
CA LEU A 336 -3.01 3.83 -18.70
C LEU A 336 -3.17 5.20 -18.00
N ASP A 337 -4.12 5.27 -17.08
CA ASP A 337 -4.22 6.31 -16.08
C ASP A 337 -3.66 5.80 -14.76
N GLU A 338 -2.84 6.62 -14.11
CA GLU A 338 -2.15 6.23 -12.88
C GLU A 338 -3.11 6.23 -11.69
N THR A 339 -2.93 5.27 -10.79
CA THR A 339 -3.78 5.05 -9.62
C THR A 339 -3.25 5.71 -8.35
N GLN A 340 -1.98 6.12 -8.36
CA GLN A 340 -1.32 6.83 -7.28
C GLN A 340 -1.45 8.34 -7.48
N PRO A 341 -2.03 9.09 -6.51
CA PRO A 341 -2.21 10.52 -6.66
C PRO A 341 -0.93 11.32 -6.41
N TRP A 342 -0.84 12.49 -7.05
CA TRP A 342 -0.10 13.61 -6.51
C TRP A 342 -0.87 14.25 -5.36
N VAL A 343 -0.16 14.88 -4.43
CA VAL A 343 -0.70 15.86 -3.49
C VAL A 343 -0.35 17.24 -4.06
N LEU A 344 -1.35 17.99 -4.48
CA LEU A 344 -1.23 19.32 -5.07
C LEU A 344 -1.92 20.36 -4.18
N ALA A 345 -1.66 21.65 -4.40
CA ALA A 345 -2.27 22.71 -3.63
C ALA A 345 -2.72 23.88 -4.50
N ASN A 346 -3.76 24.59 -4.05
CA ASN A 346 -4.12 25.90 -4.55
C ASN A 346 -3.46 26.97 -3.70
N TRP A 347 -2.90 28.01 -4.33
CA TRP A 347 -2.12 29.03 -3.65
C TRP A 347 -2.72 30.41 -3.83
N LYS A 348 -2.63 31.24 -2.81
CA LYS A 348 -3.03 32.64 -2.83
C LYS A 348 -1.90 33.52 -2.31
N THR A 349 -1.54 34.55 -3.08
CA THR A 349 -0.60 35.58 -2.60
C THR A 349 -1.25 36.36 -1.47
N VAL A 350 -0.53 36.52 -0.37
CA VAL A 350 -0.92 37.33 0.79
C VAL A 350 0.03 38.53 0.84
N PRO A 351 -0.35 39.71 0.28
CA PRO A 351 0.55 40.86 0.17
C PRO A 351 1.16 41.30 1.50
N ALA A 352 0.37 41.29 2.58
CA ALA A 352 0.84 41.64 3.91
C ALA A 352 1.94 40.76 4.48
N LEU A 353 2.12 39.53 3.92
CA LEU A 353 3.18 38.59 4.30
C LEU A 353 4.29 38.54 3.24
N ASN A 354 4.12 39.24 2.13
CA ASN A 354 4.99 39.18 0.96
C ASN A 354 5.30 37.72 0.52
N ARG A 355 4.31 36.85 0.64
CA ARG A 355 4.43 35.44 0.26
C ARG A 355 3.10 34.82 -0.17
N ALA A 356 3.16 33.73 -0.94
CA ALA A 356 2.01 32.88 -1.20
C ALA A 356 1.79 31.88 -0.04
N LEU A 357 0.51 31.62 0.28
CA LEU A 357 0.09 30.57 1.20
C LEU A 357 -0.84 29.60 0.46
N PRO A 358 -0.75 28.31 0.73
CA PRO A 358 -1.71 27.36 0.17
C PRO A 358 -3.07 27.53 0.87
N THR A 359 -4.17 27.41 0.12
CA THR A 359 -5.53 27.56 0.64
C THR A 359 -6.20 26.22 0.94
N ASP A 360 -5.83 25.22 0.17
CA ASP A 360 -6.23 23.82 0.31
C ASP A 360 -5.18 22.93 -0.35
N TYR A 361 -5.23 21.64 -0.06
CA TYR A 361 -4.54 20.62 -0.84
C TYR A 361 -5.56 19.64 -1.42
N HIS A 362 -5.22 18.98 -2.51
CA HIS A 362 -6.08 18.00 -3.16
C HIS A 362 -5.28 16.90 -3.85
N LEU A 363 -5.95 15.78 -4.07
CA LEU A 363 -5.36 14.64 -4.77
C LEU A 363 -5.65 14.77 -6.27
N ALA A 364 -4.64 14.64 -7.12
CA ALA A 364 -4.79 14.63 -8.57
C ALA A 364 -4.10 13.40 -9.17
N TYR A 365 -4.63 12.87 -10.24
CA TYR A 365 -4.15 11.65 -10.88
C TYR A 365 -3.71 11.92 -12.31
N ASN A 366 -2.58 11.33 -12.67
CA ASN A 366 -2.03 11.47 -14.02
C ASN A 366 -2.77 10.59 -15.03
N ARG A 367 -2.91 11.06 -16.26
CA ARG A 367 -3.66 10.40 -17.32
C ARG A 367 -2.82 10.17 -18.56
N GLY A 368 -3.16 9.09 -19.29
CA GLY A 368 -2.65 8.84 -20.64
C GLY A 368 -1.18 8.49 -20.70
N VAL A 369 -0.61 7.89 -19.66
CA VAL A 369 0.76 7.37 -19.65
C VAL A 369 0.89 6.26 -20.68
N GLN A 370 1.97 6.27 -21.46
CA GLN A 370 2.33 5.19 -22.38
C GLN A 370 3.47 4.38 -21.78
N LEU A 371 3.25 3.06 -21.69
CA LEU A 371 4.24 2.12 -21.20
C LEU A 371 4.61 1.14 -22.31
N PHE A 372 5.90 1.04 -22.59
CA PHE A 372 6.48 0.00 -23.44
C PHE A 372 7.29 -0.92 -22.54
N GLY A 373 7.08 -2.23 -22.65
CA GLY A 373 7.72 -3.20 -21.77
C GLY A 373 8.26 -4.41 -22.52
N PHE A 374 9.29 -4.99 -21.93
CA PHE A 374 9.84 -6.30 -22.29
C PHE A 374 10.03 -7.11 -21.02
N SER A 375 9.65 -8.37 -21.04
CA SER A 375 9.97 -9.31 -19.96
C SER A 375 10.60 -10.59 -20.49
N LEU A 376 11.39 -11.21 -19.64
CA LEU A 376 12.01 -12.51 -19.85
C LEU A 376 11.87 -13.30 -18.55
N ASP A 377 11.38 -14.52 -18.64
CA ASP A 377 11.42 -15.50 -17.55
C ASP A 377 12.08 -16.78 -18.03
N THR A 378 12.88 -17.38 -17.18
CA THR A 378 13.55 -18.66 -17.48
C THR A 378 13.96 -19.38 -16.20
N THR A 379 14.42 -20.62 -16.34
CA THR A 379 14.95 -21.41 -15.24
C THR A 379 16.43 -21.69 -15.44
N VAL A 380 17.25 -21.36 -14.44
CA VAL A 380 18.69 -21.64 -14.42
C VAL A 380 18.97 -22.65 -13.31
N GLY A 381 19.23 -23.89 -13.67
CA GLY A 381 19.28 -24.99 -12.70
C GLY A 381 17.92 -25.17 -12.02
N SER A 382 17.89 -25.03 -10.69
CA SER A 382 16.64 -25.07 -9.91
C SER A 382 16.02 -23.70 -9.64
N THR A 383 16.65 -22.61 -10.10
CA THR A 383 16.27 -21.23 -9.80
C THR A 383 15.41 -20.67 -10.93
N ALA A 384 14.21 -20.17 -10.62
CA ALA A 384 13.44 -19.36 -11.55
C ALA A 384 13.96 -17.91 -11.52
N VAL A 385 14.23 -17.36 -12.71
CA VAL A 385 14.80 -16.01 -12.89
C VAL A 385 13.87 -15.19 -13.77
N GLY A 386 13.59 -13.95 -13.37
CA GLY A 386 12.80 -12.99 -14.12
C GLY A 386 13.56 -11.70 -14.40
N PHE A 387 13.28 -11.10 -15.52
CA PHE A 387 13.80 -9.80 -15.93
C PHE A 387 12.67 -8.98 -16.56
N GLU A 388 12.61 -7.70 -16.25
CA GLU A 388 11.76 -6.72 -16.92
C GLU A 388 12.54 -5.46 -17.26
N ALA A 389 12.21 -4.88 -18.41
CA ALA A 389 12.58 -3.51 -18.75
C ALA A 389 11.34 -2.77 -19.22
N SER A 390 11.10 -1.57 -18.71
CA SER A 390 9.97 -0.75 -19.14
C SER A 390 10.35 0.71 -19.30
N TYR A 391 9.89 1.32 -20.40
CA TYR A 391 9.93 2.75 -20.64
C TYR A 391 8.54 3.33 -20.41
N ARG A 392 8.43 4.40 -19.61
CA ARG A 392 7.18 5.12 -19.39
C ARG A 392 7.32 6.55 -19.89
N HIS A 393 6.40 6.94 -20.77
CA HIS A 393 6.30 8.30 -21.31
C HIS A 393 5.24 9.09 -20.55
N ASN A 394 5.61 10.31 -20.10
CA ASN A 394 4.73 11.22 -19.37
C ASN A 394 4.14 10.62 -18.07
N THR A 395 4.91 9.79 -17.34
CA THR A 395 4.51 9.27 -16.03
C THR A 395 4.59 10.35 -14.95
N ALA A 396 3.79 10.19 -13.88
CA ALA A 396 3.81 11.08 -12.73
C ALA A 396 5.16 11.04 -12.00
N LEU A 397 5.75 12.20 -11.82
CA LEU A 397 6.99 12.38 -11.05
C LEU A 397 6.71 12.91 -9.65
N ASN A 398 7.68 12.72 -8.76
CA ASN A 398 7.70 13.28 -7.41
C ASN A 398 7.48 14.80 -7.46
N THR A 399 6.40 15.27 -6.87
CA THR A 399 5.94 16.66 -7.01
C THR A 399 5.93 17.35 -5.66
N ALA A 400 6.55 18.52 -5.57
CA ALA A 400 6.59 19.34 -4.38
C ALA A 400 5.33 20.21 -4.26
N LEU A 401 4.93 20.49 -3.02
CA LEU A 401 4.01 21.60 -2.71
C LEU A 401 4.75 22.92 -2.91
N SER A 402 4.57 23.56 -4.05
CA SER A 402 5.29 24.77 -4.45
C SER A 402 4.33 25.84 -4.98
N PRO A 403 4.49 27.12 -4.61
CA PRO A 403 3.67 28.21 -5.12
C PRO A 403 4.01 28.61 -6.58
N ALA A 404 4.92 27.92 -7.25
CA ALA A 404 5.33 28.23 -8.63
C ALA A 404 4.14 28.19 -9.61
N ILE A 405 3.10 27.42 -9.29
CA ILE A 405 1.82 27.39 -10.01
C ILE A 405 0.70 27.61 -9.01
N ALA A 406 -0.11 28.63 -9.20
CA ALA A 406 -1.14 29.05 -8.25
C ALA A 406 -2.30 28.06 -8.14
N ASN A 407 -2.81 27.54 -9.26
CA ASN A 407 -3.91 26.58 -9.32
C ASN A 407 -3.38 25.29 -9.97
N GLN A 408 -3.00 24.34 -9.14
CA GLN A 408 -2.36 23.11 -9.60
C GLN A 408 -3.43 22.06 -9.94
N THR A 409 -3.46 21.61 -11.19
CA THR A 409 -4.35 20.53 -11.64
C THR A 409 -3.56 19.28 -12.04
N THR A 410 -2.28 19.42 -12.31
CA THR A 410 -1.36 18.33 -12.65
C THR A 410 0.00 18.59 -12.00
N GLY A 411 0.64 17.52 -11.53
CA GLY A 411 2.00 17.55 -11.00
C GLY A 411 3.06 17.52 -12.10
N ALA A 412 4.29 17.31 -11.72
CA ALA A 412 5.40 17.12 -12.64
C ALA A 412 5.24 15.80 -13.39
N LYS A 413 5.55 15.79 -14.70
CA LYS A 413 5.57 14.59 -15.54
C LYS A 413 6.91 14.42 -16.20
N GLY A 414 7.24 13.17 -16.53
CA GLY A 414 8.49 12.88 -17.22
C GLY A 414 8.56 11.48 -17.79
N ASP A 415 9.70 11.22 -18.39
CA ASP A 415 10.02 9.94 -19.00
C ASP A 415 11.02 9.19 -18.12
N ILE A 416 10.75 7.91 -17.88
CA ILE A 416 11.60 7.06 -17.05
C ILE A 416 11.85 5.73 -17.73
N LEU A 417 13.02 5.15 -17.40
CA LEU A 417 13.36 3.77 -17.67
C LEU A 417 13.37 3.00 -16.35
N ASN A 418 12.72 1.84 -16.30
CA ASN A 418 12.81 0.92 -15.18
C ASN A 418 13.38 -0.41 -15.64
N ILE A 419 14.17 -1.04 -14.78
CA ILE A 419 14.66 -2.41 -14.91
C ILE A 419 14.38 -3.13 -13.61
N VAL A 420 13.80 -4.33 -13.69
CA VAL A 420 13.55 -5.21 -12.54
C VAL A 420 14.16 -6.57 -12.84
N THR A 421 14.88 -7.12 -11.89
CA THR A 421 15.40 -8.50 -11.95
C THR A 421 15.00 -9.22 -10.68
N ASN A 422 14.57 -10.47 -10.81
CA ASN A 422 14.19 -11.26 -9.65
C ASN A 422 14.60 -12.72 -9.78
N ALA A 423 14.61 -13.41 -8.65
CA ALA A 423 14.90 -14.82 -8.58
C ALA A 423 14.08 -15.49 -7.47
N ILE A 424 13.60 -16.70 -7.75
CA ILE A 424 13.05 -17.62 -6.74
C ILE A 424 14.00 -18.80 -6.64
N VAL A 425 14.69 -18.90 -5.51
CA VAL A 425 15.73 -19.91 -5.24
C VAL A 425 15.18 -20.91 -4.22
N PRO A 426 14.96 -22.18 -4.60
CA PRO A 426 14.69 -23.23 -3.63
C PRO A 426 15.88 -23.42 -2.69
N LEU A 427 15.64 -23.44 -1.39
CA LEU A 427 16.69 -23.66 -0.40
C LEU A 427 16.99 -25.16 -0.27
N PRO A 428 18.23 -25.59 -0.49
CA PRO A 428 18.62 -26.99 -0.29
C PRO A 428 18.57 -27.34 1.20
N ARG A 429 18.45 -28.64 1.49
CA ARG A 429 18.52 -29.14 2.88
C ARG A 429 19.87 -28.83 3.48
N THR A 430 19.86 -28.30 4.71
CA THR A 430 21.04 -27.99 5.52
C THR A 430 20.84 -28.50 6.95
N PRO A 431 21.84 -28.43 7.84
CA PRO A 431 21.63 -28.69 9.27
C PRO A 431 20.67 -27.69 9.94
N LEU A 432 20.46 -26.50 9.36
CA LEU A 432 19.64 -25.42 9.93
C LEU A 432 18.18 -25.49 9.48
N TRP A 433 17.87 -25.99 8.28
CA TRP A 433 16.51 -26.14 7.75
C TRP A 433 16.44 -27.31 6.76
N GLN A 434 15.21 -27.81 6.56
CA GLN A 434 14.99 -28.96 5.67
C GLN A 434 14.72 -28.54 4.23
N THR A 435 14.06 -27.41 4.02
CA THR A 435 13.71 -26.83 2.70
C THR A 435 13.40 -25.34 2.88
N GLY A 436 12.85 -24.70 1.89
CA GLY A 436 12.39 -23.33 1.92
C GLY A 436 12.56 -22.62 0.59
N THR A 437 12.35 -21.31 0.60
CA THR A 437 12.54 -20.45 -0.57
C THR A 437 13.23 -19.15 -0.20
N LEU A 438 14.05 -18.66 -1.12
CA LEU A 438 14.49 -17.26 -1.14
C LEU A 438 13.93 -16.61 -2.41
N THR A 439 13.06 -15.62 -2.24
CA THR A 439 12.63 -14.72 -3.32
C THR A 439 13.40 -13.42 -3.17
N ALA A 440 14.07 -12.98 -4.20
CA ALA A 440 14.83 -11.73 -4.21
C ALA A 440 14.52 -10.92 -5.46
N GLU A 441 14.49 -9.61 -5.32
CA GLU A 441 14.24 -8.68 -6.43
C GLU A 441 15.09 -7.43 -6.29
N LEU A 442 15.68 -6.99 -7.40
CA LEU A 442 16.42 -5.75 -7.53
C LEU A 442 15.71 -4.89 -8.57
N ASN A 443 15.54 -3.60 -8.27
CA ASN A 443 14.96 -2.66 -9.21
C ASN A 443 15.86 -1.43 -9.41
N TYR A 444 15.85 -0.92 -10.64
CA TYR A 444 16.55 0.29 -11.04
C TYR A 444 15.59 1.20 -11.77
N THR A 445 15.59 2.49 -11.42
CA THR A 445 14.83 3.53 -12.13
C THR A 445 15.74 4.66 -12.52
N ARG A 446 15.65 5.11 -13.79
CA ARG A 446 16.35 6.28 -14.30
C ARG A 446 15.39 7.31 -14.85
N LEU A 447 15.50 8.55 -14.39
CA LEU A 447 14.86 9.71 -14.99
C LEU A 447 15.57 10.05 -16.31
N LEU A 448 14.83 10.03 -17.41
CA LEU A 448 15.34 10.41 -18.71
C LEU A 448 15.13 11.90 -18.98
N SER A 449 13.90 12.38 -18.74
CA SER A 449 13.53 13.79 -18.94
C SER A 449 12.36 14.19 -18.04
N VAL A 450 12.25 15.48 -17.73
CA VAL A 450 11.05 16.09 -17.15
C VAL A 450 10.31 16.79 -18.29
N THR A 451 9.11 16.32 -18.63
CA THR A 451 8.38 16.76 -19.83
C THR A 451 7.39 17.87 -19.54
N GLN A 452 6.84 17.94 -18.31
CA GLN A 452 5.86 18.95 -17.91
C GLN A 452 6.08 19.37 -16.46
N ASN A 453 5.72 20.63 -16.13
CA ASN A 453 5.73 21.20 -14.80
C ASN A 453 7.05 21.01 -14.03
N ALA A 454 8.19 21.23 -14.71
CA ALA A 454 9.52 21.07 -14.13
C ALA A 454 9.72 21.90 -12.83
N ALA A 455 9.03 23.04 -12.70
CA ALA A 455 9.06 23.88 -11.50
C ALA A 455 8.42 23.19 -10.26
N LEU A 456 7.59 22.19 -10.47
CA LEU A 456 6.98 21.39 -9.41
C LEU A 456 7.76 20.08 -9.14
N PHE A 457 8.69 19.69 -10.01
CA PHE A 457 9.44 18.45 -9.81
C PHE A 457 10.33 18.54 -8.57
N ASN A 458 10.06 17.71 -7.58
CA ASN A 458 10.87 17.58 -6.35
C ASN A 458 12.14 16.77 -6.64
N GLY A 459 13.01 17.27 -7.48
CA GLY A 459 14.24 16.61 -7.91
C GLY A 459 15.47 17.48 -7.67
N VAL A 460 16.59 16.84 -7.39
CA VAL A 460 17.90 17.51 -7.26
C VAL A 460 18.21 18.27 -8.54
N GLY A 461 18.53 19.57 -8.44
CA GLY A 461 18.76 20.46 -9.57
C GLY A 461 17.50 21.15 -10.13
N TYR A 462 16.32 20.94 -9.54
CA TYR A 462 15.06 21.57 -9.97
C TYR A 462 14.50 22.50 -8.90
N ALA A 463 13.72 23.49 -9.32
CA ALA A 463 13.13 24.49 -8.43
C ALA A 463 12.17 23.89 -7.39
N GLY A 464 11.52 22.77 -7.72
CA GLY A 464 10.65 22.05 -6.78
C GLY A 464 11.40 21.40 -5.61
N CYS A 465 12.72 21.32 -5.65
CA CYS A 465 13.57 20.86 -4.55
C CYS A 465 14.52 21.98 -4.08
N PRO A 466 14.05 22.97 -3.32
CA PRO A 466 14.90 24.10 -2.88
C PRO A 466 16.10 23.68 -2.01
N SER A 467 15.97 22.57 -1.28
CA SER A 467 17.07 22.03 -0.48
C SER A 467 18.21 21.44 -1.31
N ASN A 468 17.94 21.10 -2.57
CA ASN A 468 18.85 20.40 -3.47
C ASN A 468 19.50 19.15 -2.85
N ASN A 469 18.77 18.44 -1.98
CA ASN A 469 19.30 17.38 -1.16
C ASN A 469 18.37 16.15 -1.18
N LYS A 470 18.89 15.00 -1.65
CA LYS A 470 18.16 13.73 -1.64
C LYS A 470 17.69 13.29 -0.26
N TRP A 471 18.45 13.64 0.79
CA TRP A 471 18.09 13.29 2.16
C TRP A 471 16.89 14.08 2.72
N ASN A 472 16.44 15.11 1.99
CA ASN A 472 15.17 15.79 2.21
C ASN A 472 14.05 15.28 1.29
N GLY A 473 14.19 14.07 0.74
CA GLY A 473 13.19 13.48 -0.14
C GLY A 473 13.22 13.97 -1.59
N CYS A 474 14.24 14.73 -1.99
CA CYS A 474 14.40 15.14 -3.38
C CYS A 474 14.87 13.97 -4.24
N SER A 475 14.20 13.76 -5.36
CA SER A 475 14.49 12.69 -6.29
C SER A 475 15.85 12.87 -6.97
N THR A 476 16.53 11.76 -7.18
CA THR A 476 17.76 11.70 -7.98
C THR A 476 17.47 11.20 -9.38
N LYS A 477 18.42 11.37 -10.29
CA LYS A 477 18.30 10.87 -11.66
C LYS A 477 18.24 9.35 -11.71
N ASP A 478 18.96 8.69 -10.83
CA ASP A 478 19.09 7.23 -10.72
C ASP A 478 18.66 6.77 -9.33
N TYR A 479 17.93 5.66 -9.29
CA TYR A 479 17.48 5.01 -8.06
C TYR A 479 17.69 3.50 -8.16
N VAL A 480 18.13 2.88 -7.07
CA VAL A 480 18.24 1.42 -6.91
C VAL A 480 17.52 1.02 -5.64
N GLY A 481 16.61 0.08 -5.76
CA GLY A 481 15.92 -0.56 -4.63
C GLY A 481 16.10 -2.08 -4.67
N ALA A 482 15.92 -2.71 -3.53
CA ALA A 482 15.95 -4.17 -3.41
C ALA A 482 14.92 -4.65 -2.40
N GLY A 483 14.46 -5.88 -2.59
CA GLY A 483 13.67 -6.60 -1.63
C GLY A 483 13.98 -8.09 -1.65
N PHE A 484 13.75 -8.77 -0.51
CA PHE A 484 13.78 -10.21 -0.46
C PHE A 484 12.78 -10.76 0.55
N VAL A 485 12.40 -12.03 0.35
CA VAL A 485 11.71 -12.86 1.33
C VAL A 485 12.48 -14.17 1.46
N PHE A 486 13.07 -14.40 2.62
CA PHE A 486 13.76 -15.63 2.99
C PHE A 486 12.87 -16.44 3.93
N ALA A 487 12.47 -17.63 3.50
CA ALA A 487 11.50 -18.46 4.22
C ALA A 487 11.99 -19.91 4.37
N PRO A 488 12.95 -20.18 5.27
CA PRO A 488 13.36 -21.54 5.60
C PRO A 488 12.22 -22.30 6.26
N GLN A 489 12.19 -23.63 6.07
CA GLN A 489 11.11 -24.50 6.53
C GLN A 489 11.63 -25.76 7.22
N TRP A 490 10.85 -26.20 8.23
CA TRP A 490 11.01 -27.43 8.99
C TRP A 490 9.69 -28.22 8.90
N LEU A 491 9.76 -29.36 8.23
CA LEU A 491 8.58 -30.17 7.95
C LEU A 491 8.29 -31.11 9.11
N GLN A 492 7.03 -31.29 9.44
CA GLN A 492 6.52 -32.25 10.44
C GLN A 492 7.24 -32.12 11.79
N VAL A 493 7.47 -30.87 12.26
CA VAL A 493 8.06 -30.62 13.60
C VAL A 493 7.20 -31.25 14.70
N PHE A 494 5.88 -31.24 14.48
CA PHE A 494 4.89 -32.04 15.19
C PHE A 494 3.96 -32.70 14.16
N PRO A 495 3.26 -33.81 14.51
CA PRO A 495 2.33 -34.45 13.58
C PRO A 495 1.32 -33.44 12.98
N GLY A 496 1.39 -33.23 11.65
CA GLY A 496 0.52 -32.32 10.92
C GLY A 496 0.88 -30.83 11.08
N ILE A 497 2.07 -30.49 11.58
CA ILE A 497 2.53 -29.10 11.73
C ILE A 497 3.89 -28.93 11.04
N ASP A 498 3.92 -28.08 10.03
CA ASP A 498 5.14 -27.58 9.41
C ASP A 498 5.42 -26.17 9.93
N LEU A 499 6.69 -25.86 10.21
CA LEU A 499 7.12 -24.52 10.60
C LEU A 499 7.87 -23.84 9.46
N SER A 500 7.76 -22.54 9.39
CA SER A 500 8.61 -21.67 8.56
C SER A 500 8.99 -20.39 9.31
N MET A 501 10.07 -19.74 8.87
CA MET A 501 10.53 -18.46 9.44
C MET A 501 10.62 -17.39 8.33
N PRO A 502 9.48 -16.86 7.85
CA PRO A 502 9.50 -15.82 6.84
C PRO A 502 10.16 -14.56 7.37
N THR A 503 11.22 -14.16 6.70
CA THR A 503 11.96 -12.92 6.96
C THR A 503 11.96 -12.09 5.69
N SER A 504 11.48 -10.85 5.76
CA SER A 504 11.42 -9.96 4.59
C SER A 504 12.16 -8.66 4.84
N PHE A 505 12.65 -8.11 3.74
CA PHE A 505 13.27 -6.79 3.68
C PHE A 505 12.88 -6.14 2.35
N SER A 506 12.62 -4.83 2.38
CA SER A 506 12.45 -4.02 1.18
C SER A 506 12.94 -2.61 1.45
N GLY A 507 13.71 -2.01 0.53
CA GLY A 507 14.18 -0.65 0.75
C GLY A 507 14.99 -0.05 -0.40
N GLY A 508 15.24 1.26 -0.28
CA GLY A 508 16.06 2.03 -1.19
C GLY A 508 17.55 1.92 -0.83
N LEU A 509 18.36 1.42 -1.76
CA LEU A 509 19.79 1.25 -1.59
C LEU A 509 20.57 2.47 -2.08
N TYR A 510 20.11 3.11 -3.15
CA TYR A 510 20.79 4.26 -3.76
C TYR A 510 19.77 5.24 -4.32
N GLY A 511 20.02 6.55 -4.09
CA GLY A 511 19.19 7.63 -4.62
C GLY A 511 17.77 7.67 -4.04
N THR A 512 16.95 8.57 -4.60
CA THR A 512 15.52 8.67 -4.33
C THR A 512 14.77 8.61 -5.64
N THR A 513 13.79 7.73 -5.74
CA THR A 513 13.08 7.48 -7.00
C THR A 513 12.42 8.76 -7.53
N PRO A 514 12.48 9.01 -8.85
CA PRO A 514 11.72 10.10 -9.46
C PRO A 514 10.22 9.82 -9.57
N ILE A 515 9.77 8.55 -9.39
CA ILE A 515 8.37 8.17 -9.47
C ILE A 515 7.58 8.83 -8.32
N ASN A 516 6.37 9.30 -8.60
CA ASN A 516 5.46 9.77 -7.56
C ASN A 516 4.99 8.60 -6.64
N PRO A 517 5.04 8.73 -5.32
CA PRO A 517 5.34 9.88 -4.45
C PRO A 517 6.82 9.99 -3.98
N GLY A 518 7.78 9.68 -4.78
CA GLY A 518 9.18 9.92 -4.47
C GLY A 518 9.72 9.11 -3.28
N SER A 519 10.17 9.75 -2.22
CA SER A 519 10.76 9.09 -1.04
C SER A 519 9.84 8.05 -0.40
N SER A 520 8.53 8.25 -0.42
CA SER A 520 7.55 7.26 0.09
C SER A 520 7.45 6.00 -0.78
N ALA A 521 7.80 6.09 -2.09
CA ALA A 521 7.87 4.95 -3.01
C ALA A 521 9.27 4.32 -3.08
N GLY A 522 10.31 5.01 -2.62
CA GLY A 522 11.68 4.53 -2.62
C GLY A 522 12.68 5.65 -2.37
N GLY A 523 13.06 5.84 -1.12
CA GLY A 523 14.13 6.73 -0.70
C GLY A 523 15.35 5.94 -0.22
N GLN A 524 16.56 6.39 -0.52
CA GLN A 524 17.77 5.78 0.05
C GLN A 524 17.72 5.86 1.57
N GLY A 525 17.89 4.71 2.24
CA GLY A 525 17.81 4.62 3.69
C GLY A 525 16.39 4.49 4.25
N PHE A 526 15.38 4.34 3.38
CA PHE A 526 14.04 3.92 3.80
C PHE A 526 13.90 2.41 3.64
N PHE A 527 13.62 1.72 4.75
CA PHE A 527 13.52 0.26 4.81
C PHE A 527 12.25 -0.16 5.52
N THR A 528 11.66 -1.24 5.02
CA THR A 528 10.66 -2.03 5.75
C THR A 528 11.21 -3.44 5.94
N TYR A 529 11.01 -4.02 7.12
CA TYR A 529 11.50 -5.37 7.40
C TYR A 529 10.55 -6.11 8.31
N SER A 530 10.51 -7.42 8.16
CA SER A 530 9.79 -8.29 9.09
C SER A 530 10.56 -9.58 9.36
N ILE A 531 10.36 -10.13 10.55
CA ILE A 531 10.79 -11.47 10.91
C ILE A 531 9.63 -12.16 11.61
N GLY A 532 9.33 -13.41 11.23
CA GLY A 532 8.22 -14.13 11.80
C GLY A 532 8.47 -15.62 11.94
N VAL A 533 7.59 -16.26 12.71
CA VAL A 533 7.46 -17.72 12.76
C VAL A 533 6.04 -18.07 12.36
N GLN A 534 5.90 -18.97 11.41
CA GLN A 534 4.62 -19.44 10.89
C GLN A 534 4.50 -20.94 11.10
N ALA A 535 3.37 -21.36 11.64
CA ALA A 535 2.96 -22.75 11.71
C ALA A 535 1.86 -23.01 10.67
N LEU A 536 2.11 -23.95 9.76
CA LEU A 536 1.11 -24.50 8.86
C LEU A 536 0.52 -25.76 9.52
N ILE A 537 -0.76 -25.71 9.86
CA ILE A 537 -1.46 -26.73 10.64
C ILE A 537 -2.36 -27.54 9.70
N ARG A 538 -2.09 -28.86 9.59
CA ARG A 538 -2.86 -29.81 8.78
C ARG A 538 -3.11 -29.35 7.34
N GLN A 539 -2.16 -28.58 6.76
CA GLN A 539 -2.24 -28.01 5.40
C GLN A 539 -3.47 -27.11 5.15
N ARG A 540 -4.12 -26.56 6.20
CA ARG A 540 -5.38 -25.81 6.08
C ARG A 540 -5.40 -24.49 6.84
N ALA A 541 -4.73 -24.46 7.98
CA ALA A 541 -4.68 -23.26 8.79
C ALA A 541 -3.23 -22.79 8.96
N THR A 542 -3.03 -21.49 9.02
CA THR A 542 -1.74 -20.87 9.36
C THR A 542 -1.87 -20.03 10.61
N LEU A 543 -0.88 -20.11 11.47
CA LEU A 543 -0.70 -19.20 12.59
C LEU A 543 0.67 -18.55 12.45
N THR A 544 0.71 -17.23 12.29
CA THR A 544 1.95 -16.48 12.08
C THR A 544 2.13 -15.43 13.17
N LEU A 545 3.26 -15.45 13.83
CA LEU A 545 3.72 -14.39 14.73
C LEU A 545 4.84 -13.65 14.03
N SER A 546 4.72 -12.33 13.85
CA SER A 546 5.71 -11.50 13.16
C SER A 546 6.03 -10.22 13.93
N TYR A 547 7.28 -9.81 13.91
CA TYR A 547 7.70 -8.45 14.22
C TYR A 547 7.92 -7.68 12.91
N ILE A 548 7.34 -6.50 12.81
CA ILE A 548 7.38 -5.63 11.63
C ILE A 548 7.98 -4.30 12.05
N GLY A 549 8.96 -3.81 11.30
CA GLY A 549 9.64 -2.56 11.60
C GLY A 549 9.92 -1.73 10.35
N TYR A 550 10.20 -0.46 10.60
CA TYR A 550 10.44 0.57 9.59
C TYR A 550 11.68 1.37 9.98
N HIS A 551 12.36 1.89 9.00
CA HIS A 551 13.44 2.85 9.19
C HIS A 551 13.47 3.84 8.03
N ALA A 552 13.46 5.12 8.33
CA ALA A 552 13.67 6.19 7.37
C ALA A 552 14.77 7.12 7.87
N HIS A 553 15.60 7.61 6.95
CA HIS A 553 16.68 8.54 7.28
C HIS A 553 16.10 9.92 7.62
N VAL A 554 16.32 10.37 8.85
CA VAL A 554 16.02 11.75 9.29
C VAL A 554 17.20 12.65 8.93
N ASN A 555 16.95 13.76 8.23
CA ASN A 555 17.99 14.67 7.81
C ASN A 555 18.02 15.96 8.63
N THR A 556 16.86 16.56 8.92
CA THR A 556 16.79 17.81 9.69
C THR A 556 15.77 17.71 10.81
N THR A 557 16.04 18.50 11.85
CA THR A 557 15.12 18.73 12.95
C THR A 557 14.69 20.20 12.97
N ALA A 558 13.54 20.47 13.57
CA ALA A 558 13.04 21.80 13.83
C ALA A 558 12.58 21.89 15.28
N VAL A 559 12.17 23.08 15.70
CA VAL A 559 11.68 23.33 17.06
C VAL A 559 10.29 23.92 16.96
N THR A 560 9.37 23.41 17.76
CA THR A 560 8.01 23.96 17.87
C THR A 560 8.06 25.37 18.45
N PRO A 561 6.99 26.17 18.31
CA PRO A 561 6.89 27.45 18.99
C PRO A 561 7.02 27.39 20.53
N SER A 562 6.76 26.22 21.11
CA SER A 562 6.93 25.95 22.54
C SER A 562 8.34 25.48 22.94
N GLY A 563 9.27 25.37 22.00
CA GLY A 563 10.65 24.92 22.24
C GLY A 563 10.88 23.42 22.20
N LEU A 564 9.91 22.61 21.74
CA LEU A 564 10.04 21.17 21.65
C LEU A 564 10.68 20.77 20.30
N PRO A 565 11.74 19.94 20.29
CA PRO A 565 12.36 19.49 19.06
C PRO A 565 11.51 18.43 18.35
N TYR A 566 11.54 18.42 17.01
CA TYR A 566 10.88 17.40 16.20
C TYR A 566 11.62 17.15 14.86
N ASN A 567 11.44 15.96 14.30
CA ASN A 567 11.95 15.60 12.98
C ASN A 567 11.13 16.35 11.92
N SER A 568 11.79 17.18 11.11
CA SER A 568 11.12 18.04 10.12
C SER A 568 11.25 17.54 8.70
N THR A 569 12.38 16.96 8.32
CA THR A 569 12.59 16.37 6.99
C THR A 569 13.39 15.09 7.05
N GLY A 570 13.21 14.27 6.04
CA GLY A 570 13.92 13.03 5.88
C GLY A 570 13.71 12.40 4.50
N ASN A 571 14.28 11.23 4.31
CA ASN A 571 14.13 10.48 3.07
C ASN A 571 13.38 9.16 3.33
N GLY A 572 12.07 9.18 3.15
CA GLY A 572 11.14 8.11 3.47
C GLY A 572 10.04 8.58 4.41
N LEU A 573 9.25 7.63 4.90
CA LEU A 573 8.19 7.86 5.88
C LEU A 573 8.82 7.89 7.29
N ILE A 574 9.34 9.07 7.68
CA ILE A 574 10.07 9.25 8.95
C ILE A 574 9.18 9.08 10.18
N ASP A 575 7.88 9.28 10.03
CA ASP A 575 6.86 9.04 11.03
C ASP A 575 6.75 7.57 11.46
N LEU A 576 7.14 6.63 10.60
CA LEU A 576 7.10 5.20 10.90
C LEU A 576 8.28 4.72 11.76
N ASN A 577 9.29 5.55 12.02
CA ASN A 577 10.50 5.13 12.77
C ASN A 577 10.21 4.67 14.21
N ASP A 578 9.10 5.09 14.81
CA ASP A 578 8.70 4.66 16.15
C ASP A 578 7.47 3.74 16.17
N ARG A 579 7.02 3.28 14.98
CA ARG A 579 5.82 2.45 14.82
C ARG A 579 6.11 0.97 14.49
N PRO A 580 7.19 0.34 15.05
CA PRO A 580 7.31 -1.11 14.93
C PRO A 580 6.21 -1.80 15.74
N TRP A 581 5.81 -2.99 15.30
CA TRP A 581 4.72 -3.72 15.94
C TRP A 581 4.88 -5.23 15.81
N VAL A 582 4.22 -5.95 16.73
CA VAL A 582 4.10 -7.40 16.73
C VAL A 582 2.71 -7.77 16.25
N SER A 583 2.62 -8.68 15.28
CA SER A 583 1.38 -9.17 14.71
C SER A 583 1.23 -10.67 14.93
N LEU A 584 0.07 -11.09 15.41
CA LEU A 584 -0.38 -12.48 15.42
C LEU A 584 -1.50 -12.62 14.40
N THR A 585 -1.28 -13.43 13.36
CA THR A 585 -2.26 -13.67 12.29
C THR A 585 -2.64 -15.12 12.25
N PHE A 586 -3.94 -15.41 12.31
CA PHE A 586 -4.51 -16.73 12.08
C PHE A 586 -5.33 -16.71 10.79
N GLN A 587 -5.17 -17.74 9.94
CA GLN A 587 -5.98 -17.94 8.73
C GLN A 587 -6.39 -19.40 8.61
N SER A 588 -7.60 -19.63 8.12
CA SER A 588 -8.11 -20.96 7.81
C SER A 588 -9.01 -20.91 6.59
N SER A 589 -8.77 -21.82 5.64
CA SER A 589 -9.62 -21.96 4.44
C SER A 589 -10.52 -23.19 4.57
N PHE A 590 -11.76 -23.08 4.10
CA PHE A 590 -12.79 -24.12 4.15
C PHE A 590 -13.82 -23.96 3.04
#